data_7146f0a193a43714c55cf10507836a6b
#
_entry.id   7146f0a193a43714c55cf10507836a6b
#
_cell.length_a   1.000
_cell.length_b   1.000
_cell.length_c   1.000
_cell.angle_alpha   90.00
_cell.angle_beta   90.00
_cell.angle_gamma   90.00
#
_symmetry.space_group_name_H-M   'P 1'
#
loop_
_entity.id
_entity.type
_entity.pdbx_description
1 polymer ?
#
loop_
_entity_poly.entity_id
_entity_poly.type
_entity_poly.pdbx_seq_one_letter_code
_entity_poly.pdbx_strand_id
1 'polypeptide(L)'
;MDEKVFIRGIERFDAAEFADALLSAGPEETRALRARLGPDAFERMRERAAEARMRSGARGNVVVLHGIMGGELTEYETDAQPRAVWLKLLRILCGGFSLLPLAGGASVRRIAATGILKRYYGELLLSLMAQGWNTHAYWFDWRLDVRESARTLALRIRE
;
A
#
# COMPACT_ATOMS: atom_id res chain seq x y z
N MET A 1 12.69 12.97 -8.34
CA MET A 1 11.76 12.78 -7.18
C MET A 1 12.62 12.37 -6.01
N ASP A 2 12.44 12.95 -4.82
CA ASP A 2 13.25 12.57 -3.65
C ASP A 2 13.01 11.10 -3.32
N GLU A 3 14.07 10.28 -3.25
CA GLU A 3 14.05 8.84 -2.95
C GLU A 3 13.20 8.52 -1.72
N LYS A 4 13.32 9.34 -0.68
CA LYS A 4 12.56 9.17 0.56
C LYS A 4 11.06 9.40 0.37
N VAL A 5 10.67 10.26 -0.56
CA VAL A 5 9.26 10.54 -0.91
C VAL A 5 8.71 9.40 -1.75
N PHE A 6 9.48 8.90 -2.72
CA PHE A 6 9.10 7.77 -3.57
C PHE A 6 8.82 6.50 -2.74
N ILE A 7 9.76 6.11 -1.87
CA ILE A 7 9.64 4.89 -1.06
C ILE A 7 8.55 5.00 0.00
N ARG A 8 8.29 6.20 0.52
CA ARG A 8 7.18 6.43 1.44
C ARG A 8 5.81 6.32 0.77
N GLY A 9 5.74 6.48 -0.54
CA GLY A 9 4.52 6.50 -1.33
C GLY A 9 4.11 5.16 -1.94
N ILE A 10 4.98 4.16 -2.02
CA ILE A 10 4.70 2.93 -2.78
C ILE A 10 3.47 2.15 -2.29
N GLU A 11 3.14 2.25 -1.00
CA GLU A 11 1.96 1.58 -0.44
C GLU A 11 0.65 2.17 -1.00
N ARG A 12 0.68 3.43 -1.46
CA ARG A 12 -0.45 4.15 -2.06
C ARG A 12 -0.64 3.86 -3.55
N PHE A 13 0.38 3.32 -4.20
CA PHE A 13 0.31 3.03 -5.61
C PHE A 13 -0.74 1.97 -5.90
N ASP A 14 -1.51 2.18 -6.95
CA ASP A 14 -2.33 1.12 -7.52
C ASP A 14 -1.41 0.07 -8.19
N ALA A 15 -1.97 -1.02 -8.65
CA ALA A 15 -1.18 -2.12 -9.20
C ALA A 15 -0.34 -1.69 -10.43
N ALA A 16 -0.91 -0.84 -11.31
CA ALA A 16 -0.22 -0.31 -12.48
C ALA A 16 0.93 0.63 -12.10
N GLU A 17 0.68 1.59 -11.20
CA GLU A 17 1.69 2.52 -10.70
C GLU A 17 2.83 1.77 -9.99
N PHE A 18 2.49 0.72 -9.25
CA PHE A 18 3.48 -0.11 -8.57
C PHE A 18 4.34 -0.91 -9.55
N ALA A 19 3.73 -1.47 -10.62
CA ALA A 19 4.48 -2.13 -11.69
C ALA A 19 5.47 -1.16 -12.36
N ASP A 20 5.01 0.06 -12.67
CA ASP A 20 5.85 1.10 -13.26
C ASP A 20 7.01 1.48 -12.36
N ALA A 21 6.76 1.66 -11.07
CA ALA A 21 7.78 1.97 -10.09
C ALA A 21 8.86 0.88 -10.00
N LEU A 22 8.49 -0.40 -10.06
CA LEU A 22 9.46 -1.51 -10.04
C LEU A 22 10.32 -1.57 -11.31
N LEU A 23 9.74 -1.25 -12.47
CA LEU A 23 10.42 -1.36 -13.77
C LEU A 23 11.28 -0.14 -14.10
N SER A 24 10.89 1.04 -13.65
CA SER A 24 11.58 2.31 -13.91
C SER A 24 12.57 2.73 -12.83
N ALA A 25 12.65 1.97 -11.73
CA ALA A 25 13.49 2.32 -10.57
C ALA A 25 14.97 2.45 -10.96
N GLY A 26 15.57 3.57 -10.64
CA GLY A 26 17.00 3.79 -10.72
C GLY A 26 17.78 2.99 -9.64
N PRO A 27 19.13 3.03 -9.66
CA PRO A 27 19.95 2.23 -8.74
C PRO A 27 19.65 2.46 -7.25
N GLU A 28 19.44 3.72 -6.84
CA GLU A 28 19.14 4.07 -5.46
C GLU A 28 17.73 3.60 -5.05
N GLU A 29 16.73 3.85 -5.92
CA GLU A 29 15.36 3.41 -5.70
C GLU A 29 15.27 1.88 -5.64
N THR A 30 16.01 1.16 -6.50
CA THR A 30 16.11 -0.30 -6.49
C THR A 30 16.65 -0.80 -5.16
N ARG A 31 17.75 -0.18 -4.64
CA ARG A 31 18.32 -0.55 -3.34
C ARG A 31 17.30 -0.40 -2.23
N ALA A 32 16.58 0.68 -2.23
CA ALA A 32 15.59 1.00 -1.22
C ALA A 32 14.33 0.11 -1.32
N LEU A 33 13.86 -0.21 -2.55
CA LEU A 33 12.77 -1.15 -2.78
C LEU A 33 13.14 -2.56 -2.32
N ARG A 34 14.36 -3.04 -2.62
CA ARG A 34 14.87 -4.32 -2.12
C ARG A 34 14.92 -4.38 -0.60
N ALA A 35 15.37 -3.31 0.06
CA ALA A 35 15.39 -3.23 1.52
C ALA A 35 13.97 -3.28 2.12
N ARG A 36 12.98 -2.65 1.47
CA ARG A 36 11.60 -2.58 1.95
C ARG A 36 10.80 -3.85 1.68
N LEU A 37 10.91 -4.40 0.48
CA LEU A 37 10.12 -5.56 0.03
C LEU A 37 10.80 -6.89 0.40
N GLY A 38 12.10 -6.89 0.54
CA GLY A 38 12.95 -8.06 0.59
C GLY A 38 13.54 -8.36 -0.79
N PRO A 39 14.83 -8.80 -0.88
CA PRO A 39 15.51 -8.95 -2.16
C PRO A 39 14.82 -9.95 -3.09
N ASP A 40 14.49 -11.13 -2.61
CA ASP A 40 13.85 -12.18 -3.41
C ASP A 40 12.41 -11.80 -3.83
N ALA A 41 11.66 -11.16 -2.93
CA ALA A 41 10.31 -10.69 -3.24
C ALA A 41 10.34 -9.56 -4.27
N PHE A 42 11.31 -8.66 -4.19
CA PHE A 42 11.51 -7.60 -5.19
C PHE A 42 11.74 -8.18 -6.59
N GLU A 43 12.62 -9.19 -6.75
CA GLU A 43 12.88 -9.79 -8.04
C GLU A 43 11.65 -10.49 -8.62
N ARG A 44 10.94 -11.29 -7.82
CA ARG A 44 9.69 -11.92 -8.26
C ARG A 44 8.64 -10.88 -8.67
N MET A 45 8.47 -9.82 -7.88
CA MET A 45 7.53 -8.74 -8.20
C MET A 45 7.92 -8.02 -9.49
N ARG A 46 9.20 -7.79 -9.73
CA ARG A 46 9.71 -7.15 -10.95
C ARG A 46 9.47 -8.02 -12.19
N GLU A 47 9.67 -9.33 -12.08
CA GLU A 47 9.34 -10.29 -13.14
C GLU A 47 7.83 -10.25 -13.47
N ARG A 48 6.95 -10.29 -12.45
CA ARG A 48 5.50 -10.19 -12.64
C ARG A 48 5.08 -8.85 -13.25
N ALA A 49 5.72 -7.76 -12.85
CA ALA A 49 5.48 -6.44 -13.45
C ALA A 49 5.85 -6.43 -14.95
N ALA A 50 6.97 -7.04 -15.32
CA ALA A 50 7.38 -7.18 -16.72
C ALA A 50 6.38 -8.04 -17.52
N GLU A 51 5.97 -9.19 -16.99
CA GLU A 51 4.93 -10.03 -17.61
C GLU A 51 3.62 -9.27 -17.82
N ALA A 52 3.18 -8.50 -16.82
CA ALA A 52 1.96 -7.70 -16.89
C ALA A 52 2.02 -6.65 -18.02
N ARG A 53 3.18 -6.03 -18.22
CA ARG A 53 3.39 -5.03 -19.30
C ARG A 53 3.34 -5.63 -20.71
N MET A 54 3.66 -6.90 -20.87
CA MET A 54 3.60 -7.60 -22.15
C MET A 54 2.18 -8.03 -22.54
N ARG A 55 1.23 -7.95 -21.63
CA ARG A 55 -0.16 -8.35 -21.88
C ARG A 55 -0.98 -7.20 -22.46
N SER A 56 -1.79 -7.53 -23.47
CA SER A 56 -2.80 -6.65 -24.04
C SER A 56 -4.22 -7.18 -23.71
N GLY A 57 -5.11 -6.25 -23.35
CA GLY A 57 -6.51 -6.54 -23.05
C GLY A 57 -6.74 -6.97 -21.59
N ALA A 58 -7.89 -6.58 -21.05
CA ALA A 58 -8.31 -6.90 -19.70
C ALA A 58 -9.43 -7.96 -19.71
N ARG A 59 -9.32 -8.97 -18.84
CA ARG A 59 -10.36 -9.97 -18.57
C ARG A 59 -11.55 -9.39 -17.83
N GLY A 60 -11.32 -8.31 -17.09
CA GLY A 60 -12.27 -7.63 -16.22
C GLY A 60 -11.57 -6.93 -15.10
N ASN A 61 -12.31 -6.39 -14.15
CA ASN A 61 -11.79 -5.67 -12.99
C ASN A 61 -11.70 -6.60 -11.78
N VAL A 62 -10.61 -6.48 -11.01
CA VAL A 62 -10.40 -7.14 -9.73
C VAL A 62 -9.99 -6.11 -8.70
N VAL A 63 -10.68 -6.09 -7.56
CA VAL A 63 -10.33 -5.27 -6.42
C VAL A 63 -9.72 -6.16 -5.35
N VAL A 64 -8.48 -5.88 -4.96
CA VAL A 64 -7.78 -6.58 -3.90
C VAL A 64 -7.91 -5.77 -2.61
N LEU A 65 -8.50 -6.39 -1.59
CA LEU A 65 -8.62 -5.85 -0.24
C LEU A 65 -7.60 -6.52 0.67
N HIS A 66 -7.03 -5.73 1.57
CA HIS A 66 -6.21 -6.30 2.63
C HIS A 66 -7.06 -6.83 3.80
N GLY A 67 -6.50 -7.75 4.58
CA GLY A 67 -7.07 -8.20 5.86
C GLY A 67 -6.75 -7.22 7.01
N ILE A 68 -7.11 -7.61 8.23
CA ILE A 68 -6.73 -6.89 9.44
C ILE A 68 -5.21 -6.69 9.45
N MET A 69 -4.75 -5.47 9.78
CA MET A 69 -3.33 -5.09 9.82
C MET A 69 -2.61 -5.06 8.46
N GLY A 70 -3.28 -5.34 7.35
CA GLY A 70 -2.68 -5.36 6.01
C GLY A 70 -2.61 -4.00 5.31
N GLY A 71 -3.23 -2.97 5.87
CA GLY A 71 -3.18 -1.59 5.37
C GLY A 71 -2.16 -0.75 6.13
N GLU A 72 -1.48 0.16 5.42
CA GLU A 72 -0.64 1.18 6.04
C GLU A 72 -1.50 2.23 6.74
N LEU A 73 -1.12 2.61 7.96
CA LEU A 73 -1.72 3.71 8.70
C LEU A 73 -0.73 4.86 8.81
N THR A 74 -1.18 6.06 8.50
CA THR A 74 -0.38 7.29 8.57
C THR A 74 -1.01 8.28 9.53
N GLU A 75 -0.16 8.86 10.38
CA GLU A 75 -0.50 9.94 11.29
C GLU A 75 -0.33 11.29 10.59
N TYR A 76 -1.33 12.12 10.70
CA TYR A 76 -1.36 13.50 10.26
C TYR A 76 -1.49 14.40 11.48
N GLU A 77 -0.51 15.25 11.69
CA GLU A 77 -0.48 16.28 12.73
C GLU A 77 -0.46 17.65 12.04
N THR A 78 -1.12 18.65 12.60
CA THR A 78 -1.39 19.95 11.94
C THR A 78 -0.12 20.64 11.41
N ASP A 79 0.99 20.55 12.14
CA ASP A 79 2.24 21.24 11.82
C ASP A 79 3.42 20.30 11.53
N ALA A 80 3.17 19.00 11.32
CA ALA A 80 4.20 18.00 11.09
C ALA A 80 4.02 17.25 9.77
N GLN A 81 5.13 16.79 9.20
CA GLN A 81 5.10 15.93 8.03
C GLN A 81 4.37 14.61 8.33
N PRO A 82 3.50 14.12 7.42
CA PRO A 82 2.80 12.86 7.59
C PRO A 82 3.74 11.71 7.89
N ARG A 83 3.42 10.88 8.88
CA ARG A 83 4.27 9.79 9.32
C ARG A 83 3.52 8.47 9.35
N ALA A 84 4.06 7.45 8.64
CA ALA A 84 3.57 6.08 8.76
C ALA A 84 3.74 5.59 10.21
N VAL A 85 2.65 5.14 10.84
CA VAL A 85 2.64 4.59 12.20
C VAL A 85 2.57 3.06 12.21
N TRP A 86 1.95 2.49 11.21
CA TRP A 86 1.87 1.05 10.96
C TRP A 86 2.48 0.75 9.57
N LEU A 87 3.40 -0.13 9.30
CA LEU A 87 4.09 -1.11 10.14
C LEU A 87 5.56 -0.64 10.36
N LYS A 88 5.87 0.14 11.38
CA LYS A 88 7.26 0.42 11.74
C LYS A 88 7.60 -0.33 13.02
N LEU A 89 8.30 -1.46 12.88
CA LEU A 89 8.65 -2.37 13.97
C LEU A 89 9.31 -1.66 15.16
N LEU A 90 10.23 -0.73 14.89
CA LEU A 90 10.87 0.07 15.93
C LEU A 90 9.88 0.94 16.72
N ARG A 91 8.86 1.50 16.07
CA ARG A 91 7.82 2.27 16.77
C ARG A 91 6.93 1.39 17.62
N ILE A 92 6.60 0.19 17.13
CA ILE A 92 5.82 -0.79 17.87
C ILE A 92 6.57 -1.18 19.15
N LEU A 93 7.86 -1.46 19.05
CA LEU A 93 8.73 -1.79 20.19
C LEU A 93 8.92 -0.61 21.17
N CYS A 94 8.86 0.63 20.68
CA CYS A 94 8.96 1.85 21.50
C CYS A 94 7.60 2.38 21.98
N GLY A 95 6.58 1.53 22.15
CA GLY A 95 5.27 1.93 22.67
C GLY A 95 4.30 2.48 21.62
N GLY A 96 4.59 2.34 20.34
CA GLY A 96 3.75 2.81 19.22
C GLY A 96 2.36 2.19 19.14
N PHE A 97 2.10 1.12 19.89
CA PHE A 97 0.74 0.59 20.06
C PHE A 97 -0.22 1.58 20.72
N SER A 98 0.29 2.50 21.53
CA SER A 98 -0.54 3.56 22.16
C SER A 98 -1.17 4.53 21.13
N LEU A 99 -0.67 4.55 19.89
CA LEU A 99 -1.20 5.36 18.79
C LEU A 99 -2.32 4.64 18.01
N LEU A 100 -2.47 3.33 18.18
CA LEU A 100 -3.45 2.53 17.44
C LEU A 100 -4.89 2.58 18.00
N PRO A 101 -5.15 2.84 19.29
CA PRO A 101 -6.51 3.00 19.78
C PRO A 101 -7.25 4.10 19.03
N LEU A 102 -8.54 3.88 18.81
CA LEU A 102 -9.44 4.91 18.31
C LEU A 102 -9.59 5.95 19.43
N ALA A 103 -8.97 7.12 19.27
CA ALA A 103 -9.09 8.19 20.25
C ALA A 103 -10.52 8.72 20.25
N GLY A 104 -11.24 8.47 21.31
CA GLY A 104 -12.47 9.20 21.62
C GLY A 104 -12.10 10.56 22.21
N GLY A 105 -12.16 11.62 21.41
CA GLY A 105 -11.87 12.97 21.86
C GLY A 105 -11.24 13.84 20.77
N ALA A 106 -11.25 15.15 20.93
CA ALA A 106 -10.62 16.10 20.03
C ALA A 106 -9.09 16.00 20.08
N SER A 107 -8.52 14.95 19.50
CA SER A 107 -7.08 14.86 19.36
C SER A 107 -6.64 15.61 18.10
N VAL A 108 -5.62 16.43 18.23
CA VAL A 108 -4.93 17.16 17.16
C VAL A 108 -4.32 16.18 16.12
N ARG A 109 -4.35 14.89 16.40
CA ARG A 109 -3.74 13.81 15.61
C ARG A 109 -4.80 13.01 14.89
N ARG A 110 -4.73 12.99 13.56
CA ARG A 110 -5.57 12.17 12.70
C ARG A 110 -4.76 11.01 12.15
N ILE A 111 -5.24 9.79 12.34
CA ILE A 111 -4.68 8.60 11.69
C ILE A 111 -5.64 8.14 10.60
N ALA A 112 -5.11 7.87 9.41
CA ALA A 112 -5.88 7.37 8.29
C ALA A 112 -5.14 6.22 7.58
N ALA A 113 -5.91 5.34 6.94
CA ALA A 113 -5.35 4.35 6.03
C ALA A 113 -4.81 5.04 4.78
N THR A 114 -3.61 4.71 4.35
CA THR A 114 -2.94 5.39 3.24
C THR A 114 -2.41 4.44 2.18
N GLY A 115 -2.60 3.15 2.31
CA GLY A 115 -2.16 2.20 1.30
C GLY A 115 -2.32 0.76 1.76
N ILE A 116 -2.03 -0.15 0.85
CA ILE A 116 -1.93 -1.59 1.10
C ILE A 116 -0.45 -1.99 1.18
N LEU A 117 -0.09 -2.81 2.16
CA LEU A 117 1.31 -3.21 2.39
C LEU A 117 1.87 -4.04 1.21
N LYS A 118 2.61 -3.40 0.32
CA LYS A 118 3.15 -4.01 -0.92
C LYS A 118 4.06 -5.20 -0.65
N ARG A 119 4.73 -5.24 0.51
CA ARG A 119 5.54 -6.39 0.93
C ARG A 119 4.73 -7.69 0.97
N TYR A 120 3.44 -7.62 1.30
CA TYR A 120 2.57 -8.79 1.46
C TYR A 120 1.58 -8.97 0.32
N TYR A 121 1.13 -7.87 -0.28
CA TYR A 121 0.09 -7.90 -1.32
C TYR A 121 0.62 -7.57 -2.72
N GLY A 122 1.85 -7.03 -2.83
CA GLY A 122 2.41 -6.60 -4.10
C GLY A 122 2.51 -7.71 -5.13
N GLU A 123 2.98 -8.88 -4.72
CA GLU A 123 3.10 -10.04 -5.63
C GLU A 123 1.72 -10.52 -6.12
N LEU A 124 0.71 -10.52 -5.26
CA LEU A 124 -0.67 -10.85 -5.64
C LEU A 124 -1.22 -9.86 -6.67
N LEU A 125 -1.08 -8.55 -6.42
CA LEU A 125 -1.53 -7.50 -7.33
C LEU A 125 -0.92 -7.67 -8.73
N LEU A 126 0.40 -7.85 -8.79
CA LEU A 126 1.13 -8.02 -10.04
C LEU A 126 0.84 -9.34 -10.73
N SER A 127 0.63 -10.43 -9.97
CA SER A 127 0.25 -11.72 -10.53
C SER A 127 -1.12 -11.69 -11.19
N LEU A 128 -2.09 -10.98 -10.60
CA LEU A 128 -3.41 -10.77 -11.21
C LEU A 128 -3.30 -9.94 -12.48
N MET A 129 -2.49 -8.87 -12.48
CA MET A 129 -2.20 -8.09 -13.70
C MET A 129 -1.55 -8.95 -14.78
N ALA A 130 -0.55 -9.76 -14.44
CA ALA A 130 0.12 -10.68 -15.37
C ALA A 130 -0.84 -11.74 -15.96
N GLN A 131 -1.93 -12.06 -15.26
CA GLN A 131 -3.01 -12.92 -15.76
C GLN A 131 -4.02 -12.15 -16.63
N GLY A 132 -3.89 -10.85 -16.79
CA GLY A 132 -4.74 -10.01 -17.63
C GLY A 132 -5.94 -9.39 -16.91
N TRP A 133 -5.91 -9.30 -15.58
CA TRP A 133 -6.92 -8.56 -14.83
C TRP A 133 -6.55 -7.09 -14.71
N ASN A 134 -7.54 -6.21 -14.86
CA ASN A 134 -7.40 -4.82 -14.42
C ASN A 134 -7.48 -4.79 -12.89
N THR A 135 -6.34 -4.63 -12.24
CA THR A 135 -6.19 -4.90 -10.81
C THR A 135 -6.10 -3.60 -10.03
N HIS A 136 -7.01 -3.43 -9.08
CA HIS A 136 -7.08 -2.26 -8.21
C HIS A 136 -6.80 -2.65 -6.77
N ALA A 137 -6.00 -1.85 -6.08
CA ALA A 137 -5.79 -1.97 -4.65
C ALA A 137 -6.80 -1.11 -3.90
N TYR A 138 -7.51 -1.69 -2.94
CA TYR A 138 -8.37 -0.95 -2.04
C TYR A 138 -7.87 -1.09 -0.61
N TRP A 139 -7.72 0.05 0.08
CA TRP A 139 -7.29 0.09 1.47
C TRP A 139 -8.29 0.83 2.34
N PHE A 140 -8.37 0.42 3.59
CA PHE A 140 -9.27 0.98 4.59
C PHE A 140 -8.62 0.96 5.97
N ASP A 141 -9.14 1.74 6.88
CA ASP A 141 -8.68 1.71 8.27
C ASP A 141 -9.25 0.48 8.98
N TRP A 142 -8.42 -0.54 9.10
CA TRP A 142 -8.77 -1.84 9.68
C TRP A 142 -9.09 -1.79 11.19
N ARG A 143 -8.93 -0.64 11.84
CA ARG A 143 -9.33 -0.40 13.24
C ARG A 143 -10.80 -0.02 13.34
N LEU A 144 -11.39 0.48 12.27
CA LEU A 144 -12.78 0.94 12.21
C LEU A 144 -13.74 -0.24 11.96
N ASP A 145 -15.03 0.05 12.14
CA ASP A 145 -16.09 -0.88 11.80
C ASP A 145 -16.04 -1.25 10.30
N VAL A 146 -15.94 -2.51 10.00
CA VAL A 146 -15.87 -3.03 8.62
C VAL A 146 -17.07 -2.60 7.75
N ARG A 147 -18.22 -2.32 8.37
CA ARG A 147 -19.41 -1.83 7.68
C ARG A 147 -19.20 -0.45 7.07
N GLU A 148 -18.43 0.42 7.72
CA GLU A 148 -18.02 1.72 7.16
C GLU A 148 -17.16 1.54 5.92
N SER A 149 -16.17 0.66 6.02
CA SER A 149 -15.27 0.32 4.91
C SER A 149 -16.03 -0.30 3.74
N ALA A 150 -17.00 -1.17 4.03
CA ALA A 150 -17.85 -1.79 3.00
C ALA A 150 -18.72 -0.77 2.25
N ARG A 151 -19.28 0.24 2.93
CA ARG A 151 -20.04 1.31 2.28
C ARG A 151 -19.17 2.12 1.33
N THR A 152 -17.96 2.49 1.76
CA THR A 152 -17.00 3.23 0.92
C THR A 152 -16.56 2.41 -0.28
N LEU A 153 -16.28 1.11 -0.10
CA LEU A 153 -15.96 0.20 -1.19
C LEU A 153 -17.10 0.09 -2.20
N ALA A 154 -18.35 -0.04 -1.74
CA ALA A 154 -19.51 -0.13 -2.61
C ALA A 154 -19.71 1.11 -3.49
N LEU A 155 -19.35 2.29 -3.01
CA LEU A 155 -19.34 3.51 -3.82
C LEU A 155 -18.23 3.45 -4.88
N ARG A 156 -17.03 3.03 -4.50
CA ARG A 156 -15.87 2.94 -5.41
C ARG A 156 -16.05 1.91 -6.54
N ILE A 157 -16.79 0.84 -6.30
CA ILE A 157 -17.07 -0.19 -7.34
C ILE A 157 -18.07 0.32 -8.38
N ARG A 158 -18.86 1.35 -8.06
CA ARG A 158 -19.86 1.92 -8.97
C ARG A 158 -19.31 3.02 -9.87
N GLU A 159 -18.13 3.55 -9.57
CA GLU A 159 -17.38 4.51 -10.39
C GLU A 159 -16.64 3.80 -11.53
#